data_ce1636d96bdeeae226924ab230fc384a
#
_entry.id   ce1636d96bdeeae226924ab230fc384a
#
_cell.length_a   1.000
_cell.length_b   1.000
_cell.length_c   1.000
_cell.angle_alpha   90.00
_cell.angle_beta   90.00
_cell.angle_gamma   90.00
#
_symmetry.space_group_name_H-M   'P 1'
#
loop_
_entity.id
_entity.type
_entity.pdbx_description
1 polymer ?
#
loop_
_entity_poly.entity_id
_entity_poly.type
_entity_poly.pdbx_seq_one_letter_code
_entity_poly.pdbx_strand_id
1 'polypeptide(L)'
;MDVGVFIPIGNNGWLISNNSPKYMPSFDLNRRIVERAEHYGLDFALSMIKLRGFGGPSEFWDHNLESFTLMAGLAAVTSRIRLFASTAVLTLPPALAARMAVTIDSISGGRFGINIVSGWAKAEYDQMGLWPGEQHFQNRYKYCGEYVQVMRDLWDTGRSDFKGEYFKMEDCRLSPRPNNPIEIVCAGQSDTGMAFAAEYGDYNFCMGAGVNTPTAHAPAVARLVGHAARTGRDVGAYVLFMIITGESDEAAMAKWTSYSEGADRIALGWMSDQAGSDAAADSSSTAKTIALPEGAVNFNMGTLVGSYESIAKMLDAAASVEGTKGIMLVFDDFLIGMEDFGQKIQPLMACRADRAA
;
A
#
# COMPACT_ATOMS: atom_id res chain seq x y z
N MET A 1 -7.96 9.38 -13.90
CA MET A 1 -7.03 8.39 -13.29
C MET A 1 -6.44 9.00 -12.04
N ASP A 2 -6.56 8.33 -10.89
CA ASP A 2 -5.90 8.76 -9.67
C ASP A 2 -4.42 8.42 -9.72
N VAL A 3 -3.57 9.28 -9.14
CA VAL A 3 -2.15 9.00 -8.93
C VAL A 3 -1.82 9.32 -7.47
N GLY A 4 -1.14 8.41 -6.82
CA GLY A 4 -0.75 8.56 -5.42
C GLY A 4 0.67 8.13 -5.14
N VAL A 5 1.11 8.37 -3.92
CA VAL A 5 2.43 7.96 -3.42
C VAL A 5 2.28 6.97 -2.27
N PHE A 6 3.04 5.88 -2.32
CA PHE A 6 3.18 4.94 -1.21
C PHE A 6 4.37 5.37 -0.36
N ILE A 7 4.11 6.09 0.72
CA ILE A 7 5.14 6.81 1.48
C ILE A 7 6.05 5.87 2.28
N PRO A 8 7.36 6.22 2.40
CA PRO A 8 8.34 5.39 3.09
C PRO A 8 8.30 5.60 4.60
N ILE A 9 7.47 4.85 5.31
CA ILE A 9 7.45 4.88 6.78
C ILE A 9 8.52 3.98 7.41
N GLY A 10 9.13 3.09 6.63
CA GLY A 10 10.31 2.31 6.99
C GLY A 10 11.58 2.89 6.37
N ASN A 11 12.74 2.59 6.96
CA ASN A 11 14.02 3.02 6.40
C ASN A 11 14.28 2.39 5.02
N ASN A 12 15.02 3.12 4.17
CA ASN A 12 15.50 2.70 2.85
C ASN A 12 14.40 2.39 1.80
N GLY A 13 13.17 2.84 2.03
CA GLY A 13 12.07 2.71 1.06
C GLY A 13 11.73 1.26 0.71
N TRP A 14 11.76 0.92 -0.57
CA TRP A 14 11.39 -0.39 -1.09
C TRP A 14 12.53 -1.14 -1.78
N LEU A 15 13.78 -0.64 -1.69
CA LEU A 15 14.95 -1.26 -2.29
C LEU A 15 15.79 -2.02 -1.25
N ILE A 16 15.85 -3.34 -1.37
CA ILE A 16 16.60 -4.24 -0.50
C ILE A 16 18.01 -4.39 -1.08
N SER A 17 18.73 -3.29 -1.12
CA SER A 17 20.03 -3.20 -1.76
C SER A 17 21.00 -2.33 -0.94
N ASN A 18 22.27 -2.73 -0.89
CA ASN A 18 23.33 -1.95 -0.26
C ASN A 18 23.73 -0.73 -1.12
N ASN A 19 23.42 -0.75 -2.41
CA ASN A 19 23.73 0.32 -3.36
C ASN A 19 22.61 1.37 -3.49
N SER A 20 21.43 1.14 -2.90
CA SER A 20 20.32 2.09 -2.95
C SER A 20 20.51 3.27 -1.99
N PRO A 21 19.83 4.40 -2.21
CA PRO A 21 19.79 5.50 -1.26
C PRO A 21 19.40 5.02 0.14
N LYS A 22 20.06 5.58 1.17
CA LYS A 22 19.84 5.24 2.57
C LYS A 22 19.26 6.43 3.31
N TYR A 23 18.20 6.16 4.08
CA TYR A 23 17.60 7.17 4.95
C TYR A 23 16.87 6.53 6.12
N MET A 24 16.72 7.28 7.19
CA MET A 24 15.89 6.94 8.34
C MET A 24 14.49 7.52 8.18
N PRO A 25 13.43 6.80 8.59
CA PRO A 25 12.09 7.34 8.55
C PRO A 25 11.95 8.47 9.58
N SER A 26 11.29 9.54 9.17
CA SER A 26 10.96 10.65 10.07
C SER A 26 9.65 11.30 9.63
N PHE A 27 9.01 12.02 10.56
CA PHE A 27 7.86 12.85 10.21
C PHE A 27 8.26 13.91 9.16
N ASP A 28 9.41 14.57 9.31
CA ASP A 28 9.84 15.61 8.38
C ASP A 28 10.05 15.09 6.95
N LEU A 29 10.67 13.91 6.80
CA LEU A 29 10.83 13.28 5.49
C LEU A 29 9.46 13.02 4.83
N ASN A 30 8.54 12.37 5.55
CA ASN A 30 7.22 12.02 5.03
C ASN A 30 6.37 13.28 4.78
N ARG A 31 6.45 14.30 5.65
CA ARG A 31 5.82 15.60 5.42
C ARG A 31 6.28 16.23 4.11
N ARG A 32 7.59 16.33 3.88
CA ARG A 32 8.16 16.90 2.64
C ARG A 32 7.73 16.13 1.39
N ILE A 33 7.64 14.80 1.46
CA ILE A 33 7.16 13.96 0.35
C ILE A 33 5.68 14.26 0.07
N VAL A 34 4.83 14.27 1.09
CA VAL A 34 3.38 14.42 0.93
C VAL A 34 3.00 15.87 0.56
N GLU A 35 3.67 16.87 1.11
CA GLU A 35 3.51 18.28 0.68
C GLU A 35 3.86 18.48 -0.80
N ARG A 36 4.92 17.81 -1.30
CA ARG A 36 5.26 17.82 -2.73
C ARG A 36 4.23 17.07 -3.57
N ALA A 37 3.78 15.90 -3.11
CA ALA A 37 2.72 15.17 -3.79
C ALA A 37 1.44 16.02 -3.91
N GLU A 38 1.05 16.70 -2.85
CA GLU A 38 -0.08 17.64 -2.87
C GLU A 38 0.18 18.84 -3.79
N HIS A 39 1.41 19.39 -3.79
CA HIS A 39 1.80 20.49 -4.67
C HIS A 39 1.63 20.13 -6.15
N TYR A 40 2.08 18.94 -6.54
CA TYR A 40 1.94 18.43 -7.91
C TYR A 40 0.57 17.82 -8.22
N GLY A 41 -0.40 17.94 -7.31
CA GLY A 41 -1.77 17.51 -7.53
C GLY A 41 -1.95 15.99 -7.56
N LEU A 42 -1.12 15.25 -6.82
CA LEU A 42 -1.38 13.83 -6.59
C LEU A 42 -2.66 13.67 -5.75
N ASP A 43 -3.39 12.59 -5.99
CA ASP A 43 -4.71 12.38 -5.45
C ASP A 43 -4.70 11.78 -4.06
N PHE A 44 -3.69 10.95 -3.74
CA PHE A 44 -3.59 10.29 -2.43
C PHE A 44 -2.17 9.96 -2.00
N ALA A 45 -2.00 9.80 -0.70
CA ALA A 45 -0.83 9.18 -0.08
C ALA A 45 -1.29 8.01 0.78
N LEU A 46 -0.63 6.86 0.64
CA LEU A 46 -0.88 5.67 1.43
C LEU A 46 0.38 5.29 2.20
N SER A 47 0.26 4.96 3.48
CA SER A 47 1.36 4.41 4.27
C SER A 47 1.24 2.90 4.42
N MET A 48 2.36 2.19 4.43
CA MET A 48 2.38 0.80 4.86
C MET A 48 2.23 0.69 6.38
N ILE A 49 2.16 -0.54 6.89
CA ILE A 49 2.46 -0.86 8.27
C ILE A 49 3.54 -1.92 8.31
N LYS A 50 4.53 -1.72 9.18
CA LYS A 50 5.63 -2.64 9.42
C LYS A 50 6.04 -2.52 10.88
N LEU A 51 6.10 -3.66 11.58
CA LEU A 51 6.35 -3.71 13.02
C LEU A 51 7.69 -4.38 13.35
N ARG A 52 8.28 -5.08 12.37
CA ARG A 52 9.58 -5.72 12.44
C ARG A 52 10.19 -5.79 11.05
N GLY A 53 11.43 -5.33 10.91
CA GLY A 53 12.17 -5.37 9.65
C GLY A 53 12.72 -6.74 9.32
N PHE A 54 13.54 -6.78 8.29
CA PHE A 54 14.15 -7.99 7.75
C PHE A 54 15.66 -8.05 7.97
N GLY A 55 16.24 -7.03 8.65
CA GLY A 55 17.66 -6.99 8.99
C GLY A 55 18.59 -6.91 7.79
N GLY A 56 19.64 -7.70 7.86
CA GLY A 56 20.74 -7.70 6.90
C GLY A 56 21.64 -6.46 7.01
N PRO A 57 22.72 -6.37 6.21
CA PRO A 57 23.58 -5.19 6.16
C PRO A 57 22.88 -3.89 5.80
N SER A 58 21.75 -3.95 5.10
CA SER A 58 20.93 -2.80 4.78
C SER A 58 20.01 -2.38 5.92
N GLU A 59 19.89 -3.15 7.01
CA GLU A 59 18.91 -2.96 8.10
C GLU A 59 17.50 -2.76 7.55
N PHE A 60 17.12 -3.56 6.54
CA PHE A 60 15.93 -3.28 5.73
C PHE A 60 14.64 -3.32 6.57
N TRP A 61 14.00 -2.16 6.70
CA TRP A 61 12.81 -1.90 7.50
C TRP A 61 12.94 -2.21 9.00
N ASP A 62 14.16 -2.16 9.55
CA ASP A 62 14.37 -2.32 11.00
C ASP A 62 13.90 -1.08 11.78
N HIS A 63 13.79 0.07 11.09
CA HIS A 63 13.32 1.32 11.67
C HIS A 63 12.02 1.74 11.00
N ASN A 64 10.94 1.84 11.77
CA ASN A 64 9.60 2.15 11.25
C ASN A 64 8.86 3.15 12.11
N LEU A 65 8.02 3.98 11.47
CA LEU A 65 7.01 4.78 12.13
C LEU A 65 5.68 4.03 12.16
N GLU A 66 4.77 4.45 13.05
CA GLU A 66 3.42 3.90 13.11
C GLU A 66 2.49 4.66 12.17
N SER A 67 1.66 3.93 11.43
CA SER A 67 0.90 4.42 10.29
C SER A 67 -0.18 5.44 10.65
N PHE A 68 -1.06 5.13 11.63
CA PHE A 68 -2.15 6.03 12.00
C PHE A 68 -1.65 7.34 12.60
N THR A 69 -0.67 7.24 13.49
CA THR A 69 -0.07 8.42 14.15
C THR A 69 0.64 9.33 13.14
N LEU A 70 1.37 8.73 12.19
CA LEU A 70 2.01 9.48 11.11
C LEU A 70 0.97 10.20 10.24
N MET A 71 -0.09 9.48 9.81
CA MET A 71 -1.13 10.04 8.97
C MET A 71 -1.94 11.13 9.68
N ALA A 72 -2.12 11.06 10.99
CA ALA A 72 -2.71 12.15 11.77
C ALA A 72 -1.87 13.44 11.68
N GLY A 73 -0.54 13.32 11.80
CA GLY A 73 0.37 14.43 11.62
C GLY A 73 0.32 15.01 10.20
N LEU A 74 0.31 14.15 9.18
CA LEU A 74 0.23 14.57 7.77
C LEU A 74 -1.11 15.21 7.44
N ALA A 75 -2.21 14.75 8.03
CA ALA A 75 -3.53 15.36 7.89
C ALA A 75 -3.57 16.82 8.35
N ALA A 76 -2.81 17.16 9.40
CA ALA A 76 -2.76 18.51 9.94
C ALA A 76 -1.92 19.50 9.10
N VAL A 77 -1.05 19.00 8.23
CA VAL A 77 -0.14 19.84 7.40
C VAL A 77 -0.48 19.82 5.91
N THR A 78 -1.53 19.12 5.51
CA THR A 78 -2.05 19.03 4.14
C THR A 78 -3.49 19.49 4.05
N SER A 79 -4.00 19.79 2.85
CA SER A 79 -5.32 20.38 2.67
C SER A 79 -6.21 19.71 1.60
N ARG A 80 -5.64 18.96 0.66
CA ARG A 80 -6.35 18.38 -0.50
C ARG A 80 -6.13 16.89 -0.68
N ILE A 81 -4.89 16.42 -0.51
CA ILE A 81 -4.51 15.03 -0.76
C ILE A 81 -5.24 14.08 0.20
N ARG A 82 -5.80 12.98 -0.32
CA ARG A 82 -6.38 11.92 0.50
C ARG A 82 -5.28 11.13 1.19
N LEU A 83 -5.54 10.68 2.40
CA LEU A 83 -4.55 10.01 3.26
C LEU A 83 -5.07 8.65 3.70
N PHE A 84 -4.38 7.57 3.35
CA PHE A 84 -4.75 6.22 3.75
C PHE A 84 -3.73 5.64 4.73
N ALA A 85 -4.16 5.38 5.97
CA ALA A 85 -3.35 4.65 6.95
C ALA A 85 -3.56 3.14 6.84
N SER A 86 -2.48 2.36 6.90
CA SER A 86 -2.61 0.90 6.99
C SER A 86 -2.89 0.47 8.42
N THR A 87 -3.91 -0.37 8.60
CA THR A 87 -4.18 -1.03 9.87
C THR A 87 -3.77 -2.50 9.79
N ALA A 88 -2.94 -2.93 10.76
CA ALA A 88 -2.70 -4.34 11.00
C ALA A 88 -3.82 -4.86 11.92
N VAL A 89 -4.77 -5.59 11.37
CA VAL A 89 -5.99 -6.01 12.08
C VAL A 89 -5.72 -6.79 13.38
N LEU A 90 -4.55 -7.40 13.52
CA LEU A 90 -4.15 -8.13 14.72
C LEU A 90 -3.63 -7.23 15.85
N THR A 91 -3.31 -5.95 15.59
CA THR A 91 -2.73 -5.05 16.59
C THR A 91 -3.72 -4.10 17.23
N LEU A 92 -4.80 -3.76 16.51
CA LEU A 92 -5.79 -2.81 16.96
C LEU A 92 -7.18 -3.46 17.00
N PRO A 93 -7.93 -3.38 18.11
CA PRO A 93 -9.35 -3.74 18.10
C PRO A 93 -10.13 -2.87 17.11
N PRO A 94 -11.13 -3.41 16.39
CA PRO A 94 -11.87 -2.68 15.35
C PRO A 94 -12.54 -1.41 15.87
N ALA A 95 -13.06 -1.42 17.09
CA ALA A 95 -13.69 -0.25 17.71
C ALA A 95 -12.67 0.88 17.99
N LEU A 96 -11.43 0.52 18.34
CA LEU A 96 -10.36 1.50 18.53
C LEU A 96 -9.91 2.08 17.18
N ALA A 97 -9.68 1.22 16.20
CA ALA A 97 -9.31 1.65 14.83
C ALA A 97 -10.41 2.56 14.22
N ALA A 98 -11.68 2.22 14.41
CA ALA A 98 -12.80 3.07 13.98
C ALA A 98 -12.76 4.45 14.62
N ARG A 99 -12.44 4.55 15.91
CA ARG A 99 -12.33 5.82 16.65
C ARG A 99 -11.13 6.65 16.20
N MET A 100 -9.98 6.00 15.99
CA MET A 100 -8.78 6.66 15.47
C MET A 100 -9.04 7.22 14.08
N ALA A 101 -9.70 6.45 13.22
CA ALA A 101 -10.08 6.89 11.87
C ALA A 101 -10.95 8.14 11.89
N VAL A 102 -11.99 8.19 12.73
CA VAL A 102 -12.86 9.39 12.90
C VAL A 102 -12.06 10.60 13.38
N THR A 103 -11.11 10.38 14.29
CA THR A 103 -10.25 11.46 14.78
C THR A 103 -9.40 12.05 13.65
N ILE A 104 -8.77 11.20 12.83
CA ILE A 104 -7.94 11.65 11.72
C ILE A 104 -8.80 12.25 10.59
N ASP A 105 -9.99 11.69 10.36
CA ASP A 105 -10.98 12.26 9.43
C ASP A 105 -11.35 13.69 9.81
N SER A 106 -11.59 13.93 11.10
CA SER A 106 -11.85 15.27 11.63
C SER A 106 -10.65 16.22 11.44
N ILE A 107 -9.42 15.76 11.67
CA ILE A 107 -8.19 16.56 11.46
C ILE A 107 -8.04 16.88 9.97
N SER A 108 -8.29 15.93 9.10
CA SER A 108 -8.11 16.06 7.65
C SER A 108 -9.25 16.82 6.96
N GLY A 109 -10.38 17.01 7.63
CA GLY A 109 -11.59 17.58 7.00
C GLY A 109 -12.26 16.63 6.00
N GLY A 110 -12.26 15.32 6.28
CA GLY A 110 -12.97 14.31 5.46
C GLY A 110 -12.11 13.69 4.35
N ARG A 111 -10.77 13.73 4.46
CA ARG A 111 -9.83 13.19 3.46
C ARG A 111 -9.17 11.88 3.89
N PHE A 112 -9.61 11.29 5.01
CA PHE A 112 -8.97 10.11 5.56
C PHE A 112 -9.66 8.82 5.11
N GLY A 113 -8.85 7.80 4.85
CA GLY A 113 -9.25 6.44 4.60
C GLY A 113 -8.31 5.45 5.25
N ILE A 114 -8.63 4.17 5.19
CA ILE A 114 -7.80 3.10 5.76
C ILE A 114 -7.49 2.01 4.72
N ASN A 115 -6.32 1.42 4.89
CA ASN A 115 -5.93 0.22 4.18
C ASN A 115 -5.92 -0.96 5.15
N ILE A 116 -6.69 -2.00 4.84
CA ILE A 116 -6.82 -3.21 5.66
C ILE A 116 -5.71 -4.19 5.33
N VAL A 117 -4.86 -4.48 6.31
CA VAL A 117 -3.77 -5.45 6.21
C VAL A 117 -4.08 -6.65 7.10
N SER A 118 -4.27 -7.82 6.49
CA SER A 118 -4.69 -9.04 7.17
C SER A 118 -3.63 -9.68 8.09
N GLY A 119 -2.35 -9.27 7.97
CA GLY A 119 -1.23 -9.85 8.71
C GLY A 119 -0.72 -11.15 8.11
N TRP A 120 0.43 -11.10 7.43
CA TRP A 120 1.05 -12.26 6.79
C TRP A 120 2.41 -12.61 7.40
N ALA A 121 3.13 -11.64 7.95
CA ALA A 121 4.45 -11.84 8.54
C ALA A 121 4.31 -12.21 10.02
N LYS A 122 4.30 -13.51 10.30
CA LYS A 122 4.12 -14.07 11.64
C LYS A 122 5.03 -13.40 12.69
N ALA A 123 6.32 -13.24 12.39
CA ALA A 123 7.29 -12.68 13.32
C ALA A 123 6.99 -11.25 13.79
N GLU A 124 6.24 -10.46 13.01
CA GLU A 124 5.80 -9.13 13.44
C GLU A 124 4.85 -9.18 14.64
N TYR A 125 4.00 -10.19 14.68
CA TYR A 125 2.99 -10.35 15.72
C TYR A 125 3.49 -11.18 16.88
N ASP A 126 4.33 -12.21 16.63
CA ASP A 126 4.94 -13.04 17.66
C ASP A 126 5.76 -12.22 18.66
N GLN A 127 6.53 -11.22 18.18
CA GLN A 127 7.32 -10.36 19.06
C GLN A 127 6.47 -9.58 20.09
N MET A 128 5.18 -9.41 19.83
CA MET A 128 4.22 -8.71 20.70
C MET A 128 3.25 -9.67 21.39
N GLY A 129 3.38 -10.99 21.19
CA GLY A 129 2.45 -11.99 21.71
C GLY A 129 1.05 -11.93 21.06
N LEU A 130 0.94 -11.40 19.84
CA LEU A 130 -0.35 -11.18 19.16
C LEU A 130 -0.63 -12.20 18.04
N TRP A 131 0.26 -13.13 17.75
CA TRP A 131 0.01 -14.12 16.72
C TRP A 131 -1.03 -15.14 17.16
N PRO A 132 -2.18 -15.27 16.47
CA PRO A 132 -3.28 -16.11 16.92
C PRO A 132 -3.12 -17.60 16.55
N GLY A 133 -2.00 -17.98 15.93
CA GLY A 133 -1.73 -19.34 15.48
C GLY A 133 -1.86 -19.51 13.97
N GLU A 134 -1.40 -20.67 13.46
CA GLU A 134 -1.28 -20.96 12.02
C GLU A 134 -2.64 -20.94 11.27
N GLN A 135 -3.72 -21.20 11.97
CA GLN A 135 -5.07 -21.11 11.42
C GLN A 135 -5.44 -19.69 10.93
N HIS A 136 -4.71 -18.67 11.37
CA HIS A 136 -4.91 -17.31 10.89
C HIS A 136 -4.69 -17.20 9.38
N PHE A 137 -3.72 -17.90 8.83
CA PHE A 137 -3.46 -17.88 7.39
C PHE A 137 -4.68 -18.29 6.55
N GLN A 138 -5.48 -19.25 7.04
CA GLN A 138 -6.68 -19.72 6.36
C GLN A 138 -7.88 -18.81 6.62
N ASN A 139 -7.99 -18.22 7.81
CA ASN A 139 -9.17 -17.49 8.27
C ASN A 139 -9.03 -15.97 8.21
N ARG A 140 -7.86 -15.43 7.80
CA ARG A 140 -7.56 -14.00 7.87
C ARG A 140 -8.58 -13.10 7.19
N TYR A 141 -9.16 -13.50 6.06
CA TYR A 141 -10.15 -12.66 5.37
C TYR A 141 -11.53 -12.73 6.04
N LYS A 142 -11.89 -13.83 6.70
CA LYS A 142 -13.07 -13.87 7.55
C LYS A 142 -12.90 -12.96 8.76
N TYR A 143 -11.74 -13.02 9.40
CA TYR A 143 -11.37 -12.10 10.48
C TYR A 143 -11.45 -10.64 10.03
N CYS A 144 -10.89 -10.31 8.87
CA CYS A 144 -10.96 -8.96 8.30
C CYS A 144 -12.41 -8.54 7.98
N GLY A 145 -13.26 -9.44 7.51
CA GLY A 145 -14.67 -9.14 7.22
C GLY A 145 -15.43 -8.73 8.49
N GLU A 146 -15.31 -9.50 9.57
CA GLU A 146 -15.91 -9.14 10.86
C GLU A 146 -15.32 -7.81 11.40
N TYR A 147 -14.00 -7.60 11.22
CA TYR A 147 -13.32 -6.37 11.61
C TYR A 147 -13.91 -5.14 10.90
N VAL A 148 -14.06 -5.21 9.58
CA VAL A 148 -14.65 -4.11 8.78
C VAL A 148 -16.12 -3.91 9.13
N GLN A 149 -16.88 -5.00 9.36
CA GLN A 149 -18.29 -4.90 9.74
C GLN A 149 -18.47 -4.12 11.04
N VAL A 150 -17.67 -4.41 12.06
CA VAL A 150 -17.71 -3.64 13.33
C VAL A 150 -17.40 -2.16 13.11
N MET A 151 -16.40 -1.84 12.28
CA MET A 151 -16.07 -0.46 11.98
C MET A 151 -17.20 0.27 11.24
N ARG A 152 -17.80 -0.38 10.23
CA ARG A 152 -18.94 0.19 9.49
C ARG A 152 -20.15 0.43 10.39
N ASP A 153 -20.52 -0.54 11.22
CA ASP A 153 -21.60 -0.36 12.19
C ASP A 153 -21.39 0.93 13.01
N LEU A 154 -20.16 1.10 13.53
CA LEU A 154 -19.80 2.26 14.35
C LEU A 154 -19.82 3.57 13.55
N TRP A 155 -19.32 3.59 12.31
CA TRP A 155 -19.31 4.79 11.47
C TRP A 155 -20.71 5.17 10.99
N ASP A 156 -21.52 4.18 10.61
CA ASP A 156 -22.84 4.42 10.01
C ASP A 156 -23.91 4.73 11.05
N THR A 157 -23.88 4.03 12.19
CA THR A 157 -24.92 4.12 13.22
C THR A 157 -24.47 4.69 14.55
N GLY A 158 -23.16 4.74 14.81
CA GLY A 158 -22.58 5.09 16.12
C GLY A 158 -22.65 3.96 17.15
N ARG A 159 -23.08 2.75 16.74
CA ARG A 159 -23.25 1.60 17.65
C ARG A 159 -22.98 0.30 16.93
N SER A 160 -22.38 -0.67 17.63
CA SER A 160 -22.28 -2.05 17.18
C SER A 160 -22.62 -3.01 18.33
N ASP A 161 -23.50 -3.94 18.05
CA ASP A 161 -23.81 -5.12 18.87
C ASP A 161 -23.42 -6.41 18.14
N PHE A 162 -22.48 -6.32 17.20
CA PHE A 162 -22.02 -7.41 16.36
C PHE A 162 -21.61 -8.65 17.16
N LYS A 163 -22.05 -9.82 16.74
CA LYS A 163 -21.74 -11.12 17.37
C LYS A 163 -21.21 -12.06 16.30
N GLY A 164 -19.91 -12.03 16.06
CA GLY A 164 -19.22 -12.90 15.15
C GLY A 164 -18.43 -14.00 15.85
N GLU A 165 -17.61 -14.67 15.07
CA GLU A 165 -16.66 -15.67 15.58
C GLU A 165 -15.50 -15.02 16.31
N TYR A 166 -14.93 -13.94 15.73
CA TYR A 166 -13.74 -13.25 16.21
C TYR A 166 -14.08 -12.05 17.09
N PHE A 167 -15.14 -11.32 16.75
CA PHE A 167 -15.53 -10.12 17.48
C PHE A 167 -16.92 -10.24 18.07
N LYS A 168 -17.03 -9.83 19.35
CA LYS A 168 -18.30 -9.82 20.08
C LYS A 168 -18.44 -8.46 20.77
N MET A 169 -19.23 -7.60 20.16
CA MET A 169 -19.53 -6.25 20.67
C MET A 169 -20.76 -6.29 21.57
N GLU A 170 -20.78 -5.46 22.58
CA GLU A 170 -21.93 -5.28 23.47
C GLU A 170 -22.11 -3.80 23.74
N ASP A 171 -23.17 -3.22 23.18
CA ASP A 171 -23.47 -1.79 23.22
C ASP A 171 -22.24 -0.90 22.93
N CYS A 172 -21.40 -1.34 21.99
CA CYS A 172 -20.19 -0.62 21.66
C CYS A 172 -20.55 0.69 20.97
N ARG A 173 -20.05 1.81 21.48
CA ARG A 173 -20.44 3.16 21.06
C ARG A 173 -19.30 3.93 20.42
N LEU A 174 -19.62 4.71 19.37
CA LEU A 174 -18.73 5.67 18.74
C LEU A 174 -19.47 7.00 18.51
N SER A 175 -18.90 8.06 19.07
CA SER A 175 -19.33 9.44 18.84
C SER A 175 -18.11 10.36 19.00
N PRO A 176 -17.94 11.39 18.13
CA PRO A 176 -18.74 11.66 16.94
C PRO A 176 -18.60 10.55 15.88
N ARG A 177 -19.48 10.55 14.89
CA ARG A 177 -19.36 9.74 13.67
C ARG A 177 -18.62 10.54 12.59
N PRO A 178 -18.04 9.90 11.56
CA PRO A 178 -17.45 10.62 10.44
C PRO A 178 -18.52 11.41 9.68
N ASN A 179 -18.14 12.53 9.10
CA ASN A 179 -19.07 13.35 8.31
C ASN A 179 -19.28 12.77 6.89
N ASN A 180 -18.27 12.09 6.36
CA ASN A 180 -18.30 11.40 5.07
C ASN A 180 -17.94 9.93 5.25
N PRO A 181 -18.32 9.05 4.32
CA PRO A 181 -17.85 7.66 4.33
C PRO A 181 -16.32 7.59 4.33
N ILE A 182 -15.76 6.82 5.26
CA ILE A 182 -14.32 6.53 5.28
C ILE A 182 -14.03 5.46 4.24
N GLU A 183 -13.23 5.80 3.24
CA GLU A 183 -12.85 4.88 2.16
C GLU A 183 -11.93 3.77 2.69
N ILE A 184 -12.11 2.57 2.13
CA ILE A 184 -11.33 1.38 2.49
C ILE A 184 -10.55 0.87 1.28
N VAL A 185 -9.23 0.83 1.43
CA VAL A 185 -8.33 0.08 0.56
C VAL A 185 -8.14 -1.32 1.18
N CYS A 186 -8.20 -2.36 0.38
CA CYS A 186 -7.93 -3.74 0.83
C CYS A 186 -6.63 -4.23 0.19
N ALA A 187 -5.74 -4.81 1.00
CA ALA A 187 -4.51 -5.43 0.51
C ALA A 187 -4.70 -6.94 0.36
N GLY A 188 -4.41 -7.48 -0.82
CA GLY A 188 -4.45 -8.91 -1.08
C GLY A 188 -4.72 -9.21 -2.55
N GLN A 189 -3.85 -10.03 -3.17
CA GLN A 189 -3.93 -10.37 -4.60
C GLN A 189 -4.36 -11.83 -4.85
N SER A 190 -4.50 -12.66 -3.79
CA SER A 190 -5.11 -13.98 -3.89
C SER A 190 -6.59 -13.88 -4.29
N ASP A 191 -7.15 -14.94 -4.84
CA ASP A 191 -8.56 -14.95 -5.21
C ASP A 191 -9.48 -14.60 -4.02
N THR A 192 -9.21 -15.17 -2.85
CA THR A 192 -9.93 -14.86 -1.61
C THR A 192 -9.74 -13.38 -1.18
N GLY A 193 -8.52 -12.83 -1.36
CA GLY A 193 -8.22 -11.43 -1.05
C GLY A 193 -8.97 -10.46 -1.96
N MET A 194 -9.09 -10.78 -3.25
CA MET A 194 -9.85 -9.98 -4.20
C MET A 194 -11.36 -10.10 -3.99
N ALA A 195 -11.86 -11.27 -3.62
CA ALA A 195 -13.26 -11.46 -3.21
C ALA A 195 -13.57 -10.60 -1.97
N PHE A 196 -12.68 -10.60 -0.97
CA PHE A 196 -12.80 -9.73 0.21
C PHE A 196 -12.81 -8.24 -0.18
N ALA A 197 -11.88 -7.81 -1.05
CA ALA A 197 -11.84 -6.42 -1.52
C ALA A 197 -13.12 -6.03 -2.26
N ALA A 198 -13.66 -6.91 -3.11
CA ALA A 198 -14.91 -6.68 -3.84
C ALA A 198 -16.13 -6.56 -2.92
N GLU A 199 -16.11 -7.20 -1.75
CA GLU A 199 -17.22 -7.16 -0.78
C GLU A 199 -17.10 -5.95 0.17
N TYR A 200 -15.89 -5.64 0.63
CA TYR A 200 -15.67 -4.68 1.72
C TYR A 200 -14.91 -3.41 1.32
N GLY A 201 -14.14 -3.43 0.23
CA GLY A 201 -13.29 -2.31 -0.18
C GLY A 201 -13.96 -1.33 -1.12
N ASP A 202 -13.36 -0.16 -1.27
CA ASP A 202 -13.60 0.81 -2.33
C ASP A 202 -12.49 0.69 -3.38
N TYR A 203 -11.29 0.30 -2.93
CA TYR A 203 -10.14 0.00 -3.77
C TYR A 203 -9.43 -1.27 -3.31
N ASN A 204 -8.77 -1.95 -4.25
CA ASN A 204 -7.82 -3.01 -3.92
C ASN A 204 -6.39 -2.60 -4.27
N PHE A 205 -5.48 -2.76 -3.32
CA PHE A 205 -4.06 -2.61 -3.56
C PHE A 205 -3.56 -3.80 -4.37
N CYS A 206 -3.01 -3.53 -5.56
CA CYS A 206 -2.37 -4.51 -6.43
C CYS A 206 -0.91 -4.11 -6.68
N MET A 207 -0.01 -5.07 -6.80
CA MET A 207 1.34 -4.79 -7.30
C MET A 207 1.38 -4.97 -8.82
N GLY A 208 2.09 -4.10 -9.52
CA GLY A 208 2.59 -4.39 -10.84
C GLY A 208 3.56 -5.58 -10.79
N ALA A 209 4.01 -6.08 -11.92
CA ALA A 209 4.96 -7.18 -12.01
C ALA A 209 6.01 -6.92 -13.09
N GLY A 210 7.21 -7.48 -12.89
CA GLY A 210 8.32 -7.42 -13.84
C GLY A 210 8.94 -6.03 -14.02
N VAL A 211 9.93 -5.93 -14.91
CA VAL A 211 10.60 -4.68 -15.27
C VAL A 211 10.12 -4.25 -16.65
N ASN A 212 9.68 -2.99 -16.74
CA ASN A 212 9.15 -2.39 -17.97
C ASN A 212 7.99 -3.18 -18.62
N THR A 213 7.16 -3.81 -17.79
CA THR A 213 5.96 -4.53 -18.20
C THR A 213 4.70 -3.87 -17.59
N PRO A 214 4.34 -2.65 -18.04
CA PRO A 214 3.35 -1.80 -17.38
C PRO A 214 1.96 -2.40 -17.29
N THR A 215 1.59 -3.35 -18.15
CA THR A 215 0.26 -3.99 -18.18
C THR A 215 0.22 -5.39 -17.55
N ALA A 216 1.33 -5.87 -16.96
CA ALA A 216 1.42 -7.23 -16.41
C ALA A 216 0.44 -7.49 -15.25
N HIS A 217 -0.12 -6.45 -14.62
CA HIS A 217 -1.16 -6.54 -13.60
C HIS A 217 -2.56 -6.84 -14.13
N ALA A 218 -2.78 -6.77 -15.46
CA ALA A 218 -4.11 -6.92 -16.06
C ALA A 218 -4.86 -8.20 -15.64
N PRO A 219 -4.24 -9.40 -15.58
CA PRO A 219 -4.95 -10.59 -15.12
C PRO A 219 -5.42 -10.52 -13.67
N ALA A 220 -4.65 -9.86 -12.81
CA ALA A 220 -5.02 -9.65 -11.40
C ALA A 220 -6.22 -8.70 -11.28
N VAL A 221 -6.20 -7.59 -12.00
CA VAL A 221 -7.30 -6.62 -12.02
C VAL A 221 -8.57 -7.23 -12.63
N ALA A 222 -8.44 -8.04 -13.69
CA ALA A 222 -9.60 -8.73 -14.28
C ALA A 222 -10.31 -9.67 -13.27
N ARG A 223 -9.55 -10.36 -12.39
CA ARG A 223 -10.16 -11.15 -11.30
C ARG A 223 -10.91 -10.26 -10.31
N LEU A 224 -10.33 -9.13 -9.91
CA LEU A 224 -11.01 -8.17 -9.02
C LEU A 224 -12.31 -7.67 -9.64
N VAL A 225 -12.30 -7.24 -10.90
CA VAL A 225 -13.49 -6.79 -11.64
C VAL A 225 -14.55 -7.90 -11.70
N GLY A 226 -14.13 -9.15 -11.93
CA GLY A 226 -15.03 -10.31 -11.93
C GLY A 226 -15.69 -10.57 -10.56
N HIS A 227 -14.98 -10.33 -9.45
CA HIS A 227 -15.57 -10.40 -8.10
C HIS A 227 -16.50 -9.21 -7.84
N ALA A 228 -16.08 -7.98 -8.19
CA ALA A 228 -16.86 -6.76 -8.01
C ALA A 228 -18.20 -6.81 -8.75
N ALA A 229 -18.23 -7.36 -9.97
CA ALA A 229 -19.45 -7.56 -10.72
C ALA A 229 -20.49 -8.45 -10.00
N ARG A 230 -20.02 -9.41 -9.19
CA ARG A 230 -20.91 -10.28 -8.39
C ARG A 230 -21.51 -9.61 -7.17
N THR A 231 -20.79 -8.64 -6.60
CA THR A 231 -21.27 -7.87 -5.44
C THR A 231 -22.06 -6.63 -5.83
N GLY A 232 -22.02 -6.25 -7.11
CA GLY A 232 -22.63 -5.00 -7.61
C GLY A 232 -21.92 -3.73 -7.12
N ARG A 233 -20.70 -3.85 -6.58
CA ARG A 233 -19.91 -2.71 -6.10
C ARG A 233 -18.93 -2.22 -7.17
N ASP A 234 -18.71 -0.92 -7.20
CA ASP A 234 -17.68 -0.31 -8.05
C ASP A 234 -16.31 -0.31 -7.32
N VAL A 235 -15.61 -1.44 -7.38
CA VAL A 235 -14.28 -1.62 -6.80
C VAL A 235 -13.25 -1.75 -7.91
N GLY A 236 -12.15 -0.99 -7.81
CA GLY A 236 -11.05 -1.06 -8.77
C GLY A 236 -9.69 -1.08 -8.11
N ALA A 237 -8.66 -1.26 -8.91
CA ALA A 237 -7.29 -1.43 -8.42
C ALA A 237 -6.55 -0.10 -8.28
N TYR A 238 -5.82 0.06 -7.18
CA TYR A 238 -4.66 0.94 -7.04
C TYR A 238 -3.41 0.10 -7.27
N VAL A 239 -2.73 0.35 -8.38
CA VAL A 239 -1.60 -0.47 -8.83
C VAL A 239 -0.27 0.17 -8.48
N LEU A 240 0.55 -0.55 -7.73
CA LEU A 240 1.86 -0.09 -7.27
C LEU A 240 2.94 -0.33 -8.33
N PHE A 241 3.70 0.72 -8.62
CA PHE A 241 4.93 0.65 -9.40
C PHE A 241 6.09 1.36 -8.70
N MET A 242 7.28 0.76 -8.79
CA MET A 242 8.53 1.44 -8.52
C MET A 242 8.97 2.20 -9.76
N ILE A 243 9.36 3.45 -9.59
CA ILE A 243 9.83 4.32 -10.65
C ILE A 243 11.33 4.58 -10.45
N ILE A 244 12.13 4.25 -11.47
CA ILE A 244 13.56 4.53 -11.49
C ILE A 244 13.87 5.32 -12.75
N THR A 245 14.18 6.60 -12.58
CA THR A 245 14.40 7.53 -13.67
C THR A 245 15.87 7.82 -13.90
N GLY A 246 16.19 8.21 -15.14
CA GLY A 246 17.47 8.78 -15.57
C GLY A 246 17.27 9.77 -16.70
N GLU A 247 18.32 10.49 -17.06
CA GLU A 247 18.32 11.39 -18.22
C GLU A 247 18.19 10.63 -19.56
N SER A 248 18.42 9.30 -19.54
CA SER A 248 18.17 8.37 -20.64
C SER A 248 17.74 7.01 -20.09
N ASP A 249 17.19 6.16 -20.98
CA ASP A 249 16.82 4.79 -20.62
C ASP A 249 18.04 3.98 -20.15
N GLU A 250 19.21 4.20 -20.77
CA GLU A 250 20.46 3.54 -20.39
C GLU A 250 20.93 3.99 -19.00
N ALA A 251 20.84 5.28 -18.68
CA ALA A 251 21.23 5.80 -17.39
C ALA A 251 20.32 5.28 -16.27
N ALA A 252 19.02 5.20 -16.51
CA ALA A 252 18.06 4.62 -15.58
C ALA A 252 18.32 3.13 -15.37
N MET A 253 18.57 2.39 -16.46
CA MET A 253 18.86 0.94 -16.41
C MET A 253 20.18 0.67 -15.67
N ALA A 254 21.19 1.52 -15.81
CA ALA A 254 22.43 1.41 -15.04
C ALA A 254 22.21 1.54 -13.54
N LYS A 255 21.32 2.46 -13.09
CA LYS A 255 20.90 2.52 -11.68
C LYS A 255 20.26 1.23 -11.22
N TRP A 256 19.28 0.72 -11.98
CA TRP A 256 18.59 -0.53 -11.65
C TRP A 256 19.55 -1.73 -11.55
N THR A 257 20.49 -1.83 -12.48
CA THR A 257 21.54 -2.86 -12.47
C THR A 257 22.40 -2.74 -11.20
N SER A 258 22.84 -1.54 -10.85
CA SER A 258 23.62 -1.30 -9.64
C SER A 258 22.86 -1.71 -8.37
N TYR A 259 21.55 -1.40 -8.29
CA TYR A 259 20.73 -1.84 -7.15
C TYR A 259 20.62 -3.37 -7.08
N SER A 260 20.45 -4.02 -8.22
CA SER A 260 20.39 -5.49 -8.32
C SER A 260 21.70 -6.15 -7.91
N GLU A 261 22.85 -5.59 -8.33
CA GLU A 261 24.18 -6.07 -7.94
C GLU A 261 24.44 -5.90 -6.44
N GLY A 262 23.91 -4.84 -5.83
CA GLY A 262 23.98 -4.57 -4.40
C GLY A 262 22.97 -5.30 -3.52
N ALA A 263 22.23 -6.28 -4.05
CA ALA A 263 21.16 -6.99 -3.34
C ALA A 263 21.59 -7.47 -1.96
N ASP A 264 20.82 -7.11 -0.93
CA ASP A 264 21.01 -7.63 0.42
C ASP A 264 20.38 -9.03 0.56
N ARG A 265 21.18 -10.04 0.27
CA ARG A 265 20.73 -11.44 0.25
C ARG A 265 20.31 -11.96 1.62
N ILE A 266 20.80 -11.36 2.71
CA ILE A 266 20.40 -11.75 4.08
C ILE A 266 18.98 -11.27 4.36
N ALA A 267 18.70 -10.00 4.11
CA ALA A 267 17.36 -9.44 4.26
C ALA A 267 16.34 -10.12 3.33
N LEU A 268 16.72 -10.34 2.05
CA LEU A 268 15.89 -11.06 1.07
C LEU A 268 15.59 -12.49 1.49
N GLY A 269 16.59 -13.24 1.99
CA GLY A 269 16.41 -14.61 2.49
C GLY A 269 15.41 -14.65 3.63
N TRP A 270 15.58 -13.79 4.64
CA TRP A 270 14.67 -13.76 5.79
C TRP A 270 13.24 -13.34 5.40
N MET A 271 13.10 -12.38 4.49
CA MET A 271 11.81 -11.99 3.95
C MET A 271 11.11 -13.13 3.22
N SER A 272 11.86 -13.89 2.40
CA SER A 272 11.35 -15.07 1.69
C SER A 272 10.89 -16.16 2.66
N ASP A 273 11.65 -16.40 3.73
CA ASP A 273 11.28 -17.37 4.78
C ASP A 273 9.97 -16.97 5.47
N GLN A 274 9.81 -15.69 5.83
CA GLN A 274 8.56 -15.20 6.40
C GLN A 274 7.37 -15.32 5.42
N ALA A 275 7.56 -14.97 4.15
CA ALA A 275 6.55 -15.10 3.12
C ALA A 275 6.19 -16.57 2.82
N GLY A 276 7.15 -17.48 2.99
CA GLY A 276 6.99 -18.94 2.86
C GLY A 276 6.21 -19.59 4.00
N SER A 277 6.02 -18.92 5.13
CA SER A 277 5.32 -19.48 6.31
C SER A 277 3.86 -19.84 6.04
N ASP A 278 3.21 -19.19 5.09
CA ASP A 278 1.87 -19.56 4.60
C ASP A 278 1.97 -20.65 3.52
N ALA A 279 2.11 -21.90 3.95
CA ALA A 279 2.25 -23.05 3.03
C ALA A 279 1.04 -23.24 2.10
N ALA A 280 -0.16 -22.81 2.53
CA ALA A 280 -1.41 -22.93 1.78
C ALA A 280 -1.73 -21.68 0.94
N ALA A 281 -0.82 -20.70 0.88
CA ALA A 281 -1.03 -19.48 0.12
C ALA A 281 -1.24 -19.78 -1.37
N ASP A 282 -2.28 -19.20 -1.93
CA ASP A 282 -2.55 -19.18 -3.36
C ASP A 282 -1.35 -18.65 -4.16
N SER A 283 -1.08 -19.24 -5.32
CA SER A 283 0.05 -18.84 -6.19
C SER A 283 0.01 -17.37 -6.63
N SER A 284 -1.17 -16.76 -6.66
CA SER A 284 -1.38 -15.35 -6.97
C SER A 284 -1.28 -14.42 -5.74
N SER A 285 -1.05 -14.96 -4.54
CA SER A 285 -0.96 -14.15 -3.32
C SER A 285 0.29 -13.26 -3.31
N THR A 286 0.19 -12.11 -2.64
CA THR A 286 1.33 -11.21 -2.42
C THR A 286 2.51 -11.93 -1.75
N ALA A 287 2.24 -12.81 -0.77
CA ALA A 287 3.28 -13.59 -0.10
C ALA A 287 4.05 -14.50 -1.08
N LYS A 288 3.37 -15.17 -2.01
CA LYS A 288 4.04 -15.99 -3.04
C LYS A 288 4.86 -15.13 -4.02
N THR A 289 4.36 -13.97 -4.39
CA THR A 289 5.11 -13.02 -5.22
C THR A 289 6.39 -12.55 -4.54
N ILE A 290 6.33 -12.25 -3.25
CA ILE A 290 7.49 -11.83 -2.43
C ILE A 290 8.49 -12.97 -2.27
N ALA A 291 8.03 -14.21 -2.11
CA ALA A 291 8.87 -15.40 -1.90
C ALA A 291 9.60 -15.88 -3.18
N LEU A 292 9.51 -15.19 -4.30
CA LEU A 292 10.21 -15.57 -5.52
C LEU A 292 11.73 -15.43 -5.35
N PRO A 293 12.52 -16.33 -6.01
CA PRO A 293 13.96 -16.41 -5.81
C PRO A 293 14.74 -15.26 -6.46
N GLU A 294 15.99 -15.28 -6.21
CA GLU A 294 17.16 -14.49 -6.63
C GLU A 294 16.92 -13.27 -7.54
N GLY A 295 17.33 -12.10 -7.06
CA GLY A 295 17.38 -10.85 -7.83
C GLY A 295 16.25 -9.87 -7.54
N ALA A 296 15.30 -10.24 -6.71
CA ALA A 296 14.18 -9.39 -6.33
C ALA A 296 14.58 -8.35 -5.28
N VAL A 297 15.21 -7.28 -5.68
CA VAL A 297 15.64 -6.22 -4.75
C VAL A 297 14.51 -5.30 -4.29
N ASN A 298 13.25 -5.54 -4.72
CA ASN A 298 12.11 -4.67 -4.45
C ASN A 298 10.78 -5.43 -4.34
N PHE A 299 10.72 -6.54 -3.63
CA PHE A 299 9.49 -7.36 -3.46
C PHE A 299 8.89 -7.92 -4.75
N ASN A 300 9.66 -7.99 -5.83
CA ASN A 300 9.16 -8.34 -7.16
C ASN A 300 7.98 -7.45 -7.64
N MET A 301 7.87 -6.23 -7.13
CA MET A 301 6.86 -5.30 -7.62
C MET A 301 7.19 -4.85 -9.05
N GLY A 302 6.17 -4.45 -9.78
CA GLY A 302 6.34 -3.83 -11.09
C GLY A 302 7.27 -2.63 -11.02
N THR A 303 8.30 -2.63 -11.86
CA THR A 303 9.33 -1.59 -11.86
C THR A 303 9.40 -0.98 -13.25
N LEU A 304 9.24 0.33 -13.31
CA LEU A 304 9.37 1.11 -14.54
C LEU A 304 10.70 1.85 -14.50
N VAL A 305 11.57 1.51 -15.44
CA VAL A 305 12.96 2.01 -15.51
C VAL A 305 13.14 2.70 -16.86
N GLY A 306 13.48 3.98 -16.87
CA GLY A 306 13.68 4.69 -18.13
C GLY A 306 13.82 6.20 -17.98
N SER A 307 13.89 6.87 -19.12
CA SER A 307 13.79 8.32 -19.26
C SER A 307 12.39 8.80 -18.84
N TYR A 308 12.25 10.10 -18.63
CA TYR A 308 10.97 10.69 -18.21
C TYR A 308 9.85 10.40 -19.22
N GLU A 309 10.15 10.47 -20.52
CA GLU A 309 9.21 10.16 -21.60
C GLU A 309 8.83 8.67 -21.64
N SER A 310 9.81 7.79 -21.43
CA SER A 310 9.57 6.34 -21.38
C SER A 310 8.69 5.96 -20.20
N ILE A 311 8.94 6.54 -19.02
CA ILE A 311 8.11 6.33 -17.83
C ILE A 311 6.68 6.84 -18.05
N ALA A 312 6.50 8.05 -18.59
CA ALA A 312 5.17 8.60 -18.85
C ALA A 312 4.34 7.69 -19.75
N LYS A 313 4.92 7.18 -20.85
CA LYS A 313 4.26 6.23 -21.76
C LYS A 313 3.89 4.91 -21.07
N MET A 314 4.78 4.39 -20.22
CA MET A 314 4.50 3.17 -19.48
C MET A 314 3.39 3.37 -18.43
N LEU A 315 3.34 4.53 -17.77
CA LEU A 315 2.27 4.86 -16.84
C LEU A 315 0.92 5.02 -17.55
N ASP A 316 0.88 5.63 -18.74
CA ASP A 316 -0.33 5.69 -19.57
C ASP A 316 -0.80 4.30 -20.00
N ALA A 317 0.13 3.41 -20.37
CA ALA A 317 -0.21 2.03 -20.67
C ALA A 317 -0.77 1.28 -19.45
N ALA A 318 -0.18 1.47 -18.27
CA ALA A 318 -0.70 0.89 -17.03
C ALA A 318 -2.11 1.42 -16.71
N ALA A 319 -2.33 2.71 -16.91
CA ALA A 319 -3.62 3.38 -16.69
C ALA A 319 -4.72 2.89 -17.64
N SER A 320 -4.36 2.40 -18.83
CA SER A 320 -5.33 1.91 -19.84
C SER A 320 -5.91 0.53 -19.53
N VAL A 321 -5.36 -0.20 -18.54
CA VAL A 321 -5.88 -1.51 -18.13
C VAL A 321 -7.24 -1.33 -17.46
N GLU A 322 -8.27 -1.97 -18.00
CA GLU A 322 -9.65 -1.90 -17.48
C GLU A 322 -9.71 -2.33 -16.01
N GLY A 323 -10.40 -1.54 -15.17
CA GLY A 323 -10.48 -1.75 -13.72
C GLY A 323 -9.34 -1.12 -12.92
N THR A 324 -8.34 -0.52 -13.57
CA THR A 324 -7.34 0.30 -12.88
C THR A 324 -7.93 1.68 -12.57
N LYS A 325 -8.18 1.97 -11.28
CA LYS A 325 -8.68 3.27 -10.82
C LYS A 325 -7.57 4.25 -10.48
N GLY A 326 -6.40 3.73 -10.12
CA GLY A 326 -5.26 4.58 -9.80
C GLY A 326 -3.92 3.86 -9.86
N ILE A 327 -2.88 4.68 -9.96
CA ILE A 327 -1.48 4.24 -9.92
C ILE A 327 -0.85 4.79 -8.66
N MET A 328 -0.17 3.93 -7.93
CA MET A 328 0.56 4.27 -6.71
C MET A 328 2.05 4.14 -6.96
N LEU A 329 2.80 5.16 -6.59
CA LEU A 329 4.20 5.30 -6.92
C LEU A 329 5.10 5.12 -5.70
N VAL A 330 6.22 4.43 -5.90
CA VAL A 330 7.39 4.48 -5.03
C VAL A 330 8.61 4.84 -5.88
N PHE A 331 9.61 5.45 -5.26
CA PHE A 331 10.82 5.93 -5.93
C PHE A 331 12.05 5.33 -5.26
N ASP A 332 13.16 5.29 -5.97
CA ASP A 332 14.46 4.96 -5.41
C ASP A 332 14.93 6.06 -4.42
N ASP A 333 14.80 7.33 -4.80
CA ASP A 333 14.87 8.49 -3.93
C ASP A 333 13.54 9.23 -3.94
N PHE A 334 12.85 9.31 -2.82
CA PHE A 334 11.50 9.86 -2.77
C PHE A 334 11.42 11.37 -3.00
N LEU A 335 12.42 12.13 -2.57
CA LEU A 335 12.39 13.57 -2.75
C LEU A 335 12.73 13.97 -4.19
N ILE A 336 13.78 13.35 -4.75
CA ILE A 336 14.18 13.56 -6.15
C ILE A 336 13.10 13.00 -7.08
N GLY A 337 12.66 11.76 -6.84
CA GLY A 337 11.67 11.10 -7.66
C GLY A 337 10.31 11.82 -7.69
N MET A 338 9.89 12.43 -6.57
CA MET A 338 8.66 13.23 -6.54
C MET A 338 8.79 14.53 -7.35
N GLU A 339 9.96 15.20 -7.28
CA GLU A 339 10.24 16.38 -8.10
C GLU A 339 10.28 16.02 -9.59
N ASP A 340 11.01 14.96 -9.96
CA ASP A 340 11.09 14.51 -11.35
C ASP A 340 9.72 14.06 -11.88
N PHE A 341 8.93 13.37 -11.04
CA PHE A 341 7.57 12.98 -11.41
C PHE A 341 6.70 14.20 -11.70
N GLY A 342 6.64 15.14 -10.75
CA GLY A 342 5.78 16.32 -10.87
C GLY A 342 6.17 17.26 -12.01
N GLN A 343 7.47 17.48 -12.20
CA GLN A 343 7.98 18.46 -13.16
C GLN A 343 8.21 17.89 -14.57
N LYS A 344 8.61 16.61 -14.67
CA LYS A 344 9.14 16.07 -15.93
C LYS A 344 8.32 14.88 -16.48
N ILE A 345 7.63 14.12 -15.62
CA ILE A 345 6.89 12.92 -16.03
C ILE A 345 5.39 13.21 -16.15
N GLN A 346 4.77 13.71 -15.09
CA GLN A 346 3.32 13.94 -15.04
C GLN A 346 2.81 14.84 -16.17
N PRO A 347 3.50 15.93 -16.57
CA PRO A 347 3.07 16.76 -17.71
C PRO A 347 3.04 16.03 -19.06
N LEU A 348 3.75 14.90 -19.18
CA LEU A 348 3.81 14.07 -20.39
C LEU A 348 2.74 12.95 -20.39
N MET A 349 2.08 12.70 -19.26
CA MET A 349 1.08 11.64 -19.11
C MET A 349 -0.25 12.05 -19.73
N ALA A 350 -0.71 11.34 -20.76
CA ALA A 350 -2.01 11.57 -21.39
C ALA A 350 -3.17 11.35 -20.40
N CYS A 351 -3.07 10.36 -19.51
CA CYS A 351 -4.10 10.07 -18.51
C CYS A 351 -4.22 11.13 -17.39
N ARG A 352 -3.35 12.14 -17.38
CA ARG A 352 -3.34 13.28 -16.44
C ARG A 352 -3.52 14.65 -17.11
N ALA A 353 -3.74 14.71 -18.42
CA ALA A 353 -3.79 15.96 -19.21
C ALA A 353 -4.79 16.99 -18.64
N ASP A 354 -5.94 16.55 -18.13
CA ASP A 354 -6.98 17.43 -17.57
C ASP A 354 -6.61 18.04 -16.20
N ARG A 355 -5.52 17.61 -15.57
CA ARG A 355 -5.06 18.08 -14.25
C ARG A 355 -3.78 18.92 -14.31
N ALA A 356 -3.17 19.03 -15.48
CA ALA A 356 -1.97 19.82 -15.72
C ALA A 356 -2.27 21.30 -16.07
N ALA A 357 -3.52 21.75 -15.99
CA ALA A 357 -3.99 23.10 -16.31
C ALA A 357 -4.25 23.96 -15.08
#